data_13dceb616c1474aa69dbdff9dbc7a6ea
#
_entry.id   13dceb616c1474aa69dbdff9dbc7a6ea
#
_cell.length_a   1.000
_cell.length_b   1.000
_cell.length_c   1.000
_cell.angle_alpha   90.00
_cell.angle_beta   90.00
_cell.angle_gamma   90.00
#
_symmetry.space_group_name_H-M   'P 1'
#
loop_
_entity.id
_entity.type
_entity.pdbx_description
1 polymer ?
#
loop_
_entity_poly.entity_id
_entity_poly.type
_entity_poly.pdbx_seq_one_letter_code
_entity_poly.pdbx_strand_id
1 'polypeptide(L)'
;MQRTIFTREQDEFRQLVRDFITKEVAPHREEWDEHGRPPREFFHKLGELGILGIQVPEEFGGGGETSFKYSAIIFEEVARAGVSFGSYTVHCCLILPYLLEYGTPEQKRRWLPVFASGELMTAIAMTEPGTGSDLANIATTAKLSTDGTHYVVNGSKTFITGGVTADMILTVCRTSPFDPDNRRHGLSILCVPTDADGFSVGRKLDKIGLRQQDTAELSYNDVKVPVENLLGEKDAAFSYLTHNLPQERLSIALNAVAQSEAALRLATDYTRERVVFGKPVSSFQNTKFVLAECATEVEVARVYVDHCLELLDRGELTVADAAKAKLHATEMAARVIDRCLQLHGGYGYITEYPIARLYTDTRVSRIYGGTSEVMKTIIAKSLGL
;
A
#
# COMPACT_ATOMS: atom_id res chain seq x y z
N MET A 1 -21.40 6.90 -13.59
CA MET A 1 -21.76 5.62 -14.29
C MET A 1 -22.06 4.55 -13.27
N GLN A 2 -23.05 3.65 -13.51
CA GLN A 2 -23.31 2.52 -12.60
C GLN A 2 -22.17 1.52 -12.73
N ARG A 3 -21.52 1.16 -11.61
CA ARG A 3 -20.44 0.14 -11.57
C ARG A 3 -21.08 -1.25 -11.51
N THR A 4 -20.57 -2.16 -12.32
CA THR A 4 -21.08 -3.53 -12.43
C THR A 4 -20.01 -4.59 -12.16
N ILE A 5 -18.83 -4.18 -11.69
CA ILE A 5 -17.69 -5.07 -11.48
C ILE A 5 -17.79 -5.90 -10.20
N PHE A 6 -18.64 -5.52 -9.26
CA PHE A 6 -18.83 -6.22 -7.98
C PHE A 6 -20.01 -7.19 -8.03
N THR A 7 -19.85 -8.32 -7.35
CA THR A 7 -20.92 -9.29 -7.11
C THR A 7 -21.75 -8.86 -5.89
N ARG A 8 -22.91 -9.52 -5.69
CA ARG A 8 -23.73 -9.29 -4.50
C ARG A 8 -22.97 -9.59 -3.20
N GLU A 9 -22.19 -10.66 -3.18
CA GLU A 9 -21.36 -11.04 -2.02
C GLU A 9 -20.30 -9.97 -1.70
N GLN A 10 -19.68 -9.42 -2.73
CA GLN A 10 -18.71 -8.31 -2.57
C GLN A 10 -19.40 -7.02 -2.06
N ASP A 11 -20.66 -6.78 -2.43
CA ASP A 11 -21.43 -5.66 -1.88
C ASP A 11 -21.85 -5.92 -0.41
N GLU A 12 -22.15 -7.16 -0.02
CA GLU A 12 -22.38 -7.56 1.37
C GLU A 12 -21.10 -7.39 2.20
N PHE A 13 -19.94 -7.79 1.66
CA PHE A 13 -18.63 -7.51 2.28
C PHE A 13 -18.36 -6.01 2.43
N ARG A 14 -18.70 -5.20 1.45
CA ARG A 14 -18.61 -3.74 1.54
C ARG A 14 -19.39 -3.19 2.73
N GLN A 15 -20.58 -3.72 2.96
CA GLN A 15 -21.39 -3.28 4.10
C GLN A 15 -20.75 -3.70 5.44
N LEU A 16 -20.20 -4.91 5.53
CA LEU A 16 -19.45 -5.38 6.70
C LEU A 16 -18.26 -4.44 7.01
N VAL A 17 -17.45 -4.13 6.03
CA VAL A 17 -16.29 -3.21 6.18
C VAL A 17 -16.75 -1.82 6.63
N ARG A 18 -17.83 -1.31 6.06
CA ARG A 18 -18.41 -0.01 6.43
C ARG A 18 -18.88 0.04 7.87
N ASP A 19 -19.59 -1.00 8.33
CA ASP A 19 -20.09 -1.11 9.69
C ASP A 19 -18.95 -1.24 10.69
N PHE A 20 -17.93 -2.04 10.36
CA PHE A 20 -16.72 -2.16 11.14
C PHE A 20 -15.98 -0.81 11.27
N ILE A 21 -15.77 -0.10 10.17
CA ILE A 21 -15.13 1.22 10.19
C ILE A 21 -15.91 2.17 11.10
N THR A 22 -17.22 2.19 10.99
CA THR A 22 -18.06 3.10 11.77
C THR A 22 -17.99 2.83 13.28
N LYS A 23 -17.92 1.54 13.67
CA LYS A 23 -17.95 1.12 15.08
C LYS A 23 -16.55 1.10 15.72
N GLU A 24 -15.56 0.58 15.00
CA GLU A 24 -14.28 0.18 15.59
C GLU A 24 -13.08 1.04 15.14
N VAL A 25 -13.24 1.88 14.10
CA VAL A 25 -12.11 2.66 13.55
C VAL A 25 -12.34 4.17 13.70
N ALA A 26 -13.47 4.66 13.22
CA ALA A 26 -13.74 6.09 13.20
C ALA A 26 -13.70 6.76 14.58
N PRO A 27 -14.17 6.12 15.68
CA PRO A 27 -14.08 6.69 17.04
C PRO A 27 -12.66 6.84 17.55
N HIS A 28 -11.71 6.01 17.08
CA HIS A 28 -10.31 5.99 17.54
C HIS A 28 -9.35 6.77 16.63
N ARG A 29 -9.85 7.41 15.59
CA ARG A 29 -9.02 8.06 14.58
C ARG A 29 -8.03 9.07 15.17
N GLU A 30 -8.46 9.95 16.06
CA GLU A 30 -7.60 10.99 16.66
C GLU A 30 -6.52 10.38 17.54
N GLU A 31 -6.87 9.41 18.36
CA GLU A 31 -5.94 8.63 19.16
C GLU A 31 -4.86 7.97 18.31
N TRP A 32 -5.25 7.35 17.18
CA TRP A 32 -4.30 6.68 16.29
C TRP A 32 -3.44 7.68 15.49
N ASP A 33 -3.96 8.87 15.19
CA ASP A 33 -3.18 9.97 14.60
C ASP A 33 -2.07 10.44 15.55
N GLU A 34 -2.34 10.52 16.84
CA GLU A 34 -1.38 10.91 17.90
C GLU A 34 -0.31 9.83 18.10
N HIS A 35 -0.73 8.55 18.19
CA HIS A 35 0.19 7.42 18.36
C HIS A 35 0.95 7.09 17.07
N GLY A 36 0.40 7.52 15.91
CA GLY A 36 0.94 7.32 14.58
C GLY A 36 0.83 5.89 14.06
N ARG A 37 -0.09 5.11 14.62
CA ARG A 37 -0.49 3.76 14.15
C ARG A 37 -1.71 3.27 14.91
N PRO A 38 -2.50 2.33 14.34
CA PRO A 38 -3.46 1.54 15.10
C PRO A 38 -2.75 0.63 16.12
N PRO A 39 -3.41 0.28 17.23
CA PRO A 39 -2.90 -0.69 18.19
C PRO A 39 -2.92 -2.12 17.63
N ARG A 40 -2.22 -3.04 18.30
CA ARG A 40 -2.12 -4.45 17.86
C ARG A 40 -3.48 -5.14 17.82
N GLU A 41 -4.33 -4.85 18.77
CA GLU A 41 -5.69 -5.39 18.91
C GLU A 41 -6.57 -5.09 17.69
N PHE A 42 -6.31 -4.00 16.99
CA PHE A 42 -6.99 -3.68 15.73
C PHE A 42 -6.71 -4.73 14.65
N PHE A 43 -5.46 -5.18 14.51
CA PHE A 43 -5.11 -6.20 13.52
C PHE A 43 -5.67 -7.58 13.90
N HIS A 44 -5.73 -7.92 15.19
CA HIS A 44 -6.43 -9.13 15.65
C HIS A 44 -7.92 -9.09 15.30
N LYS A 45 -8.60 -7.95 15.51
CA LYS A 45 -10.01 -7.78 15.09
C LYS A 45 -10.19 -7.92 13.58
N LEU A 46 -9.27 -7.41 12.77
CA LEU A 46 -9.30 -7.61 11.31
C LEU A 46 -9.13 -9.10 10.95
N GLY A 47 -8.29 -9.83 11.68
CA GLY A 47 -8.12 -11.27 11.54
C GLY A 47 -9.38 -12.04 11.91
N GLU A 48 -10.00 -11.76 13.06
CA GLU A 48 -11.27 -12.36 13.52
C GLU A 48 -12.41 -12.16 12.52
N LEU A 49 -12.43 -11.02 11.82
CA LEU A 49 -13.39 -10.73 10.76
C LEU A 49 -13.02 -11.37 9.40
N GLY A 50 -11.89 -12.07 9.32
CA GLY A 50 -11.39 -12.67 8.08
C GLY A 50 -10.82 -11.67 7.07
N ILE A 51 -10.71 -10.37 7.42
CA ILE A 51 -10.26 -9.32 6.50
C ILE A 51 -8.77 -9.48 6.14
N LEU A 52 -7.90 -9.84 7.11
CA LEU A 52 -6.48 -10.07 6.84
C LEU A 52 -6.24 -11.34 6.02
N GLY A 53 -7.06 -12.36 6.26
CA GLY A 53 -6.94 -13.68 5.66
C GLY A 53 -7.80 -13.91 4.42
N ILE A 54 -8.51 -12.91 3.89
CA ILE A 54 -9.50 -13.11 2.83
C ILE A 54 -8.92 -13.81 1.59
N GLN A 55 -7.67 -13.49 1.21
CA GLN A 55 -6.97 -14.10 0.08
C GLN A 55 -6.04 -15.27 0.50
N VAL A 56 -5.92 -15.59 1.78
CA VAL A 56 -5.18 -16.76 2.26
C VAL A 56 -6.02 -18.00 1.95
N PRO A 57 -5.44 -19.09 1.40
CA PRO A 57 -6.16 -20.33 1.13
C PRO A 57 -6.83 -20.90 2.39
N GLU A 58 -7.99 -21.55 2.20
CA GLU A 58 -8.78 -22.14 3.31
C GLU A 58 -8.00 -23.16 4.13
N GLU A 59 -7.12 -23.95 3.48
CA GLU A 59 -6.24 -24.92 4.15
C GLU A 59 -5.30 -24.29 5.18
N PHE A 60 -5.06 -22.97 5.10
CA PHE A 60 -4.27 -22.18 6.05
C PHE A 60 -5.13 -21.26 6.92
N GLY A 61 -6.45 -21.47 6.96
CA GLY A 61 -7.36 -20.73 7.82
C GLY A 61 -7.84 -19.38 7.25
N GLY A 62 -7.66 -19.15 5.96
CA GLY A 62 -8.16 -17.97 5.29
C GLY A 62 -9.50 -18.16 4.58
N GLY A 63 -9.94 -17.12 3.84
CA GLY A 63 -11.18 -17.12 3.08
C GLY A 63 -11.09 -17.78 1.69
N GLY A 64 -9.89 -18.05 1.18
CA GLY A 64 -9.67 -18.67 -0.14
C GLY A 64 -10.06 -17.79 -1.34
N GLU A 65 -10.40 -16.52 -1.13
CA GLU A 65 -10.80 -15.60 -2.19
C GLU A 65 -9.60 -15.20 -3.05
N THR A 66 -9.74 -15.29 -4.35
CA THR A 66 -8.66 -14.94 -5.28
C THR A 66 -8.79 -13.53 -5.85
N SER A 67 -9.99 -12.94 -5.79
CA SER A 67 -10.25 -11.63 -6.38
C SER A 67 -9.67 -10.48 -5.56
N PHE A 68 -8.92 -9.60 -6.21
CA PHE A 68 -8.41 -8.36 -5.61
C PHE A 68 -9.50 -7.30 -5.38
N LYS A 69 -10.74 -7.55 -5.84
CA LYS A 69 -11.89 -6.66 -5.63
C LYS A 69 -12.24 -6.47 -4.15
N TYR A 70 -11.98 -7.46 -3.30
CA TYR A 70 -12.14 -7.31 -1.84
C TYR A 70 -11.20 -6.23 -1.27
N SER A 71 -9.94 -6.22 -1.69
CA SER A 71 -8.99 -5.15 -1.30
C SER A 71 -9.42 -3.79 -1.86
N ALA A 72 -9.92 -3.73 -3.09
CA ALA A 72 -10.45 -2.50 -3.68
C ALA A 72 -11.63 -1.93 -2.87
N ILE A 73 -12.53 -2.78 -2.38
CA ILE A 73 -13.63 -2.38 -1.49
C ILE A 73 -13.11 -1.76 -0.20
N ILE A 74 -12.08 -2.37 0.42
CA ILE A 74 -11.47 -1.82 1.64
C ILE A 74 -10.89 -0.43 1.37
N PHE A 75 -10.15 -0.23 0.27
CA PHE A 75 -9.61 1.09 -0.09
C PHE A 75 -10.71 2.14 -0.25
N GLU A 76 -11.81 1.78 -0.88
CA GLU A 76 -12.95 2.67 -1.10
C GLU A 76 -13.64 3.07 0.22
N GLU A 77 -13.91 2.11 1.11
CA GLU A 77 -14.59 2.40 2.37
C GLU A 77 -13.68 3.14 3.36
N VAL A 78 -12.39 2.81 3.40
CA VAL A 78 -11.38 3.53 4.20
C VAL A 78 -11.24 4.98 3.73
N ALA A 79 -11.10 5.22 2.43
CA ALA A 79 -11.04 6.57 1.86
C ALA A 79 -12.34 7.34 2.08
N ARG A 80 -13.50 6.70 1.89
CA ARG A 80 -14.83 7.29 2.11
C ARG A 80 -15.02 7.78 3.55
N ALA A 81 -14.52 7.02 4.53
CA ALA A 81 -14.61 7.35 5.95
C ALA A 81 -13.52 8.32 6.42
N GLY A 82 -12.47 8.55 5.64
CA GLY A 82 -11.33 9.39 6.02
C GLY A 82 -10.52 8.82 7.18
N VAL A 83 -10.37 7.49 7.21
CA VAL A 83 -9.61 6.72 8.21
C VAL A 83 -8.46 5.95 7.56
N SER A 84 -7.67 5.21 8.36
CA SER A 84 -6.60 4.36 7.88
C SER A 84 -6.63 2.99 8.59
N PHE A 85 -6.25 1.95 7.87
CA PHE A 85 -6.00 0.61 8.42
C PHE A 85 -4.49 0.37 8.68
N GLY A 86 -3.72 1.46 8.88
CA GLY A 86 -2.29 1.36 9.17
C GLY A 86 -1.52 0.64 8.06
N SER A 87 -0.78 -0.40 8.44
CA SER A 87 0.05 -1.20 7.52
C SER A 87 -0.71 -2.28 6.73
N TYR A 88 -2.06 -2.33 6.79
CA TYR A 88 -2.90 -3.32 6.09
C TYR A 88 -2.50 -3.52 4.62
N THR A 89 -2.35 -2.42 3.86
CA THR A 89 -2.01 -2.50 2.43
C THR A 89 -0.68 -3.20 2.19
N VAL A 90 0.33 -2.93 3.01
CA VAL A 90 1.64 -3.60 2.91
C VAL A 90 1.49 -5.07 3.25
N HIS A 91 0.83 -5.38 4.36
CA HIS A 91 0.63 -6.74 4.83
C HIS A 91 -0.16 -7.59 3.80
N CYS A 92 -1.39 -7.19 3.45
CA CYS A 92 -2.28 -8.00 2.63
C CYS A 92 -2.05 -7.85 1.12
N CYS A 93 -1.75 -6.64 0.63
CA CYS A 93 -1.73 -6.41 -0.82
C CYS A 93 -0.34 -6.51 -1.43
N LEU A 94 0.73 -6.27 -0.64
CA LEU A 94 2.10 -6.38 -1.12
C LEU A 94 2.74 -7.71 -0.73
N ILE A 95 2.71 -8.10 0.56
CA ILE A 95 3.48 -9.22 1.07
C ILE A 95 2.81 -10.57 0.83
N LEU A 96 1.50 -10.66 1.01
CA LEU A 96 0.79 -11.93 0.83
C LEU A 96 1.09 -12.62 -0.51
N PRO A 97 1.12 -11.91 -1.67
CA PRO A 97 1.49 -12.54 -2.94
C PRO A 97 2.87 -13.20 -2.93
N TYR A 98 3.87 -12.59 -2.26
CA TYR A 98 5.20 -13.20 -2.15
C TYR A 98 5.17 -14.51 -1.35
N LEU A 99 4.43 -14.55 -0.24
CA LEU A 99 4.31 -15.76 0.58
C LEU A 99 3.55 -16.86 -0.15
N LEU A 100 2.48 -16.51 -0.87
CA LEU A 100 1.67 -17.45 -1.63
C LEU A 100 2.42 -18.04 -2.83
N GLU A 101 3.18 -17.22 -3.54
CA GLU A 101 3.82 -17.63 -4.79
C GLU A 101 5.18 -18.29 -4.57
N TYR A 102 6.02 -17.72 -3.68
CA TYR A 102 7.41 -18.16 -3.51
C TYR A 102 7.68 -18.90 -2.21
N GLY A 103 6.72 -18.93 -1.27
CA GLY A 103 6.86 -19.68 -0.02
C GLY A 103 6.86 -21.18 -0.24
N THR A 104 7.78 -21.89 0.46
CA THR A 104 7.75 -23.36 0.51
C THR A 104 6.48 -23.84 1.24
N PRO A 105 6.06 -25.10 1.07
CA PRO A 105 4.94 -25.66 1.83
C PRO A 105 5.11 -25.52 3.36
N GLU A 106 6.35 -25.64 3.86
CA GLU A 106 6.69 -25.47 5.28
C GLU A 106 6.52 -24.03 5.74
N GLN A 107 7.01 -23.07 4.93
CA GLN A 107 6.85 -21.64 5.18
C GLN A 107 5.39 -21.23 5.17
N LYS A 108 4.60 -21.70 4.20
CA LYS A 108 3.15 -21.44 4.12
C LYS A 108 2.42 -21.98 5.35
N ARG A 109 2.68 -23.22 5.76
CA ARG A 109 2.09 -23.80 6.99
C ARG A 109 2.48 -23.04 8.26
N ARG A 110 3.71 -22.51 8.31
CA ARG A 110 4.23 -21.77 9.46
C ARG A 110 3.65 -20.37 9.55
N TRP A 111 3.53 -19.65 8.44
CA TRP A 111 3.26 -18.21 8.45
C TRP A 111 1.83 -17.82 8.08
N LEU A 112 1.18 -18.52 7.13
CA LEU A 112 -0.13 -18.08 6.65
C LEU A 112 -1.26 -18.13 7.71
N PRO A 113 -1.35 -19.13 8.61
CA PRO A 113 -2.36 -19.11 9.66
C PRO A 113 -2.24 -17.90 10.60
N VAL A 114 -1.03 -17.63 11.07
CA VAL A 114 -0.77 -16.48 11.98
C VAL A 114 -0.77 -15.12 11.25
N PHE A 115 -0.53 -15.12 9.94
CA PHE A 115 -0.74 -13.97 9.07
C PHE A 115 -2.23 -13.63 8.97
N ALA A 116 -3.09 -14.61 8.71
CA ALA A 116 -4.53 -14.43 8.56
C ALA A 116 -5.21 -13.99 9.86
N SER A 117 -4.73 -14.46 11.02
CA SER A 117 -5.25 -14.08 12.34
C SER A 117 -4.77 -12.70 12.83
N GLY A 118 -3.75 -12.12 12.20
CA GLY A 118 -3.11 -10.88 12.65
C GLY A 118 -2.12 -11.07 13.80
N GLU A 119 -1.81 -12.31 14.20
CA GLU A 119 -0.74 -12.61 15.15
C GLU A 119 0.66 -12.33 14.59
N LEU A 120 0.83 -12.46 13.28
CA LEU A 120 2.06 -12.13 12.55
C LEU A 120 1.80 -10.94 11.63
N MET A 121 2.22 -9.75 12.01
CA MET A 121 2.23 -8.61 11.09
C MET A 121 3.54 -8.57 10.31
N THR A 122 3.46 -8.16 9.05
CA THR A 122 4.60 -8.20 8.13
C THR A 122 4.85 -6.87 7.45
N ALA A 123 6.11 -6.61 7.10
CA ALA A 123 6.52 -5.49 6.26
C ALA A 123 7.56 -5.95 5.22
N ILE A 124 7.79 -5.14 4.19
CA ILE A 124 8.83 -5.38 3.18
C ILE A 124 9.85 -4.26 3.18
N ALA A 125 11.13 -4.61 3.22
CA ALA A 125 12.24 -3.68 3.29
C ALA A 125 13.09 -3.76 2.01
N MET A 126 12.85 -2.84 1.08
CA MET A 126 13.60 -2.68 -0.17
C MET A 126 14.53 -1.47 -0.12
N THR A 127 13.97 -0.30 0.14
CA THR A 127 14.63 1.01 0.06
C THR A 127 15.73 1.17 1.13
N GLU A 128 16.85 1.74 0.71
CA GLU A 128 18.00 2.07 1.57
C GLU A 128 18.30 3.59 1.53
N PRO A 129 19.06 4.15 2.47
CA PRO A 129 19.45 5.56 2.42
C PRO A 129 20.06 6.01 1.09
N GLY A 130 20.79 5.12 0.43
CA GLY A 130 21.44 5.36 -0.88
C GLY A 130 20.67 4.83 -2.09
N THR A 131 19.53 4.14 -1.91
CA THR A 131 18.86 3.39 -2.98
C THR A 131 17.35 3.39 -2.84
N GLY A 132 16.67 4.03 -3.79
CA GLY A 132 15.20 4.03 -3.89
C GLY A 132 14.73 3.49 -5.24
N SER A 133 14.69 4.33 -6.27
CA SER A 133 14.27 3.91 -7.63
C SER A 133 15.19 2.91 -8.28
N ASP A 134 16.48 2.94 -7.95
CA ASP A 134 17.51 2.00 -8.46
C ASP A 134 17.70 0.80 -7.51
N LEU A 135 16.66 -0.06 -7.41
CA LEU A 135 16.70 -1.25 -6.55
C LEU A 135 17.84 -2.23 -6.88
N ALA A 136 18.39 -2.20 -8.10
CA ALA A 136 19.54 -3.01 -8.46
C ALA A 136 20.82 -2.61 -7.70
N ASN A 137 20.83 -1.46 -7.03
CA ASN A 137 21.96 -0.96 -6.25
C ASN A 137 21.83 -1.20 -4.73
N ILE A 138 20.95 -2.10 -4.29
CA ILE A 138 20.82 -2.50 -2.88
C ILE A 138 22.17 -2.97 -2.35
N ALA A 139 22.59 -2.40 -1.20
CA ALA A 139 23.88 -2.64 -0.56
C ALA A 139 23.77 -3.50 0.71
N THR A 140 22.59 -3.63 1.35
CA THR A 140 22.37 -4.57 2.47
C THR A 140 22.79 -5.97 2.05
N THR A 141 23.70 -6.61 2.80
CA THR A 141 24.27 -7.93 2.49
C THR A 141 23.70 -9.01 3.41
N ALA A 142 23.69 -10.24 2.90
CA ALA A 142 23.40 -11.44 3.66
C ALA A 142 24.39 -12.53 3.28
N LYS A 143 25.35 -12.81 4.15
CA LYS A 143 26.40 -13.82 3.91
C LYS A 143 26.02 -15.13 4.58
N LEU A 144 26.07 -16.23 3.83
CA LEU A 144 25.88 -17.58 4.39
C LEU A 144 26.99 -17.88 5.39
N SER A 145 26.62 -18.38 6.56
CA SER A 145 27.58 -18.84 7.58
C SER A 145 28.41 -20.04 7.08
N THR A 146 29.58 -20.24 7.68
CA THR A 146 30.49 -21.33 7.28
C THR A 146 29.92 -22.71 7.49
N ASP A 147 29.01 -22.90 8.44
CA ASP A 147 28.29 -24.13 8.72
C ASP A 147 27.03 -24.32 7.86
N GLY A 148 26.67 -23.29 7.05
CA GLY A 148 25.52 -23.34 6.15
C GLY A 148 24.16 -23.27 6.82
N THR A 149 24.08 -22.93 8.12
CA THR A 149 22.82 -22.97 8.88
C THR A 149 22.04 -21.66 8.87
N HIS A 150 22.71 -20.53 8.65
CA HIS A 150 22.07 -19.20 8.69
C HIS A 150 22.77 -18.19 7.77
N TYR A 151 22.05 -17.14 7.41
CA TYR A 151 22.61 -15.94 6.81
C TYR A 151 22.93 -14.91 7.89
N VAL A 152 24.03 -14.20 7.75
CA VAL A 152 24.40 -13.03 8.56
C VAL A 152 24.07 -11.77 7.77
N VAL A 153 23.06 -11.03 8.22
CA VAL A 153 22.54 -9.85 7.53
C VAL A 153 23.14 -8.59 8.12
N ASN A 154 23.66 -7.71 7.25
CA ASN A 154 24.22 -6.41 7.61
C ASN A 154 23.74 -5.32 6.65
N GLY A 155 23.32 -4.18 7.20
CA GLY A 155 22.87 -3.04 6.41
C GLY A 155 21.82 -2.18 7.12
N SER A 156 21.20 -1.29 6.34
CA SER A 156 20.13 -0.43 6.82
C SER A 156 19.07 -0.23 5.76
N LYS A 157 17.83 -0.07 6.21
CA LYS A 157 16.68 0.20 5.34
C LYS A 157 15.96 1.46 5.82
N THR A 158 15.34 2.19 4.90
CA THR A 158 14.61 3.42 5.23
C THR A 158 13.26 3.47 4.53
N PHE A 159 12.35 4.28 5.04
CA PHE A 159 10.98 4.43 4.56
C PHE A 159 10.16 3.13 4.62
N ILE A 160 10.41 2.28 5.63
CA ILE A 160 9.74 0.99 5.74
C ILE A 160 8.41 1.16 6.46
N THR A 161 7.33 1.06 5.70
CA THR A 161 5.96 1.08 6.21
C THR A 161 5.67 -0.21 6.97
N GLY A 162 5.08 -0.07 8.16
CA GLY A 162 4.87 -1.19 9.08
C GLY A 162 6.14 -1.60 9.83
N GLY A 163 7.27 -0.88 9.66
CA GLY A 163 8.55 -1.26 10.27
C GLY A 163 8.55 -1.23 11.79
N VAL A 164 7.62 -0.50 12.43
CA VAL A 164 7.43 -0.51 13.89
C VAL A 164 6.43 -1.58 14.34
N THR A 165 5.48 -1.91 13.48
CA THR A 165 4.36 -2.82 13.82
C THR A 165 4.67 -4.28 13.47
N ALA A 166 5.53 -4.52 12.48
CA ALA A 166 5.78 -5.87 11.96
C ALA A 166 6.57 -6.75 12.92
N ASP A 167 6.25 -8.05 12.90
CA ASP A 167 6.97 -9.10 13.60
C ASP A 167 7.97 -9.79 12.65
N MET A 168 7.76 -9.66 11.35
CA MET A 168 8.63 -10.24 10.32
C MET A 168 8.79 -9.26 9.15
N ILE A 169 10.03 -9.05 8.73
CA ILE A 169 10.38 -8.16 7.61
C ILE A 169 10.89 -9.00 6.42
N LEU A 170 10.20 -8.92 5.28
CA LEU A 170 10.72 -9.42 4.02
C LEU A 170 11.84 -8.48 3.56
N THR A 171 13.08 -8.85 3.85
CA THR A 171 14.25 -8.01 3.60
C THR A 171 14.91 -8.37 2.28
N VAL A 172 14.89 -7.45 1.33
CA VAL A 172 15.65 -7.61 0.08
C VAL A 172 17.12 -7.27 0.36
N CYS A 173 17.99 -8.23 0.14
CA CYS A 173 19.42 -8.12 0.46
C CYS A 173 20.27 -8.85 -0.58
N ARG A 174 21.56 -8.55 -0.59
CA ARG A 174 22.52 -9.13 -1.52
C ARG A 174 23.15 -10.38 -0.91
N THR A 175 22.88 -11.53 -1.51
CA THR A 175 23.39 -12.86 -1.11
C THR A 175 24.56 -13.33 -1.96
N SER A 176 24.80 -12.68 -3.10
CA SER A 176 25.97 -12.90 -3.97
C SER A 176 26.67 -11.57 -4.25
N PRO A 177 27.95 -11.56 -4.59
CA PRO A 177 28.70 -10.32 -4.89
C PRO A 177 28.02 -9.47 -5.96
N PHE A 178 28.19 -8.15 -5.85
CA PHE A 178 27.70 -7.23 -6.86
C PHE A 178 28.42 -7.47 -8.19
N ASP A 179 27.63 -7.64 -9.26
CA ASP A 179 28.11 -7.80 -10.62
C ASP A 179 27.75 -6.54 -11.41
N PRO A 180 28.71 -5.73 -11.85
CA PRO A 180 28.46 -4.51 -12.62
C PRO A 180 27.84 -4.79 -14.00
N ASP A 181 28.08 -5.96 -14.57
CA ASP A 181 27.55 -6.36 -15.88
C ASP A 181 26.13 -6.94 -15.77
N ASN A 182 25.78 -7.46 -14.58
CA ASN A 182 24.45 -7.96 -14.26
C ASN A 182 23.97 -7.47 -12.88
N ARG A 183 23.74 -6.17 -12.74
CA ARG A 183 23.38 -5.50 -11.48
C ARG A 183 22.14 -6.06 -10.78
N ARG A 184 21.26 -6.74 -11.52
CA ARG A 184 20.02 -7.34 -11.00
C ARG A 184 20.24 -8.71 -10.33
N HIS A 185 21.36 -9.37 -10.64
CA HIS A 185 21.76 -10.63 -10.02
C HIS A 185 22.22 -10.43 -8.57
N GLY A 186 22.13 -11.49 -7.76
CA GLY A 186 22.68 -11.54 -6.41
C GLY A 186 21.75 -10.97 -5.33
N LEU A 187 20.49 -10.63 -5.65
CA LEU A 187 19.50 -10.18 -4.68
C LEU A 187 18.57 -11.33 -4.29
N SER A 188 18.34 -11.50 -2.99
CA SER A 188 17.42 -12.47 -2.39
C SER A 188 16.45 -11.79 -1.41
N ILE A 189 15.38 -12.48 -1.06
CA ILE A 189 14.45 -12.05 0.00
C ILE A 189 14.65 -12.96 1.21
N LEU A 190 14.99 -12.38 2.36
CA LEU A 190 15.02 -13.08 3.64
C LEU A 190 13.88 -12.61 4.53
N CYS A 191 13.13 -13.56 5.09
CA CYS A 191 12.11 -13.29 6.11
C CYS A 191 12.79 -13.15 7.47
N VAL A 192 13.06 -11.91 7.89
CA VAL A 192 13.80 -11.58 9.10
C VAL A 192 12.82 -11.35 10.25
N PRO A 193 12.87 -12.15 11.34
CA PRO A 193 12.10 -11.86 12.56
C PRO A 193 12.60 -10.56 13.20
N THR A 194 11.69 -9.74 13.71
CA THR A 194 12.07 -8.44 14.31
C THR A 194 12.61 -8.55 15.74
N ASP A 195 12.46 -9.71 16.36
CA ASP A 195 13.05 -10.07 17.66
C ASP A 195 14.44 -10.71 17.55
N ALA A 196 14.98 -10.86 16.32
CA ALA A 196 16.31 -11.42 16.10
C ALA A 196 17.41 -10.49 16.67
N ASP A 197 18.40 -11.10 17.34
CA ASP A 197 19.56 -10.38 17.85
C ASP A 197 20.25 -9.58 16.74
N GLY A 198 20.57 -8.30 17.02
CA GLY A 198 21.20 -7.40 16.07
C GLY A 198 20.24 -6.68 15.12
N PHE A 199 18.94 -7.04 15.07
CA PHE A 199 17.91 -6.25 14.41
C PHE A 199 17.46 -5.10 15.34
N SER A 200 17.25 -3.92 14.77
CA SER A 200 16.65 -2.82 15.50
C SER A 200 15.82 -1.92 14.62
N VAL A 201 14.70 -1.47 15.16
CA VAL A 201 13.91 -0.37 14.61
C VAL A 201 14.58 0.93 15.03
N GLY A 202 15.01 1.70 14.05
CA GLY A 202 15.61 3.01 14.27
C GLY A 202 14.55 4.09 14.48
N ARG A 203 14.75 5.24 13.86
CA ARG A 203 13.83 6.36 14.02
C ARG A 203 12.51 6.08 13.28
N LYS A 204 11.37 6.25 14.00
CA LYS A 204 10.06 6.44 13.36
C LYS A 204 10.07 7.80 12.65
N LEU A 205 9.75 7.81 11.37
CA LEU A 205 9.82 9.00 10.53
C LEU A 205 8.56 9.85 10.64
N ASP A 206 8.72 11.15 10.89
CA ASP A 206 7.65 12.13 10.78
C ASP A 206 7.35 12.42 9.31
N LYS A 207 6.07 12.32 8.94
CA LYS A 207 5.61 12.50 7.57
C LYS A 207 4.60 13.64 7.49
N ILE A 208 4.49 14.24 6.31
CA ILE A 208 3.48 15.28 6.05
C ILE A 208 2.05 14.75 6.01
N GLY A 209 1.88 13.43 5.81
CA GLY A 209 0.60 12.73 5.76
C GLY A 209 0.74 11.27 6.18
N LEU A 210 -0.35 10.48 6.02
CA LEU A 210 -0.45 9.07 6.44
C LEU A 210 -0.02 8.86 7.89
N ARG A 211 -0.53 9.68 8.81
CA ARG A 211 -0.09 9.70 10.21
C ARG A 211 -0.30 8.37 10.90
N GLN A 212 -1.40 7.66 10.62
CA GLN A 212 -1.72 6.35 11.19
C GLN A 212 -0.96 5.18 10.54
N GLN A 213 -0.07 5.45 9.60
CA GLN A 213 0.76 4.45 8.95
C GLN A 213 2.20 4.65 9.40
N ASP A 214 2.68 3.80 10.32
CA ASP A 214 4.05 3.88 10.78
C ASP A 214 5.03 3.65 9.63
N THR A 215 6.14 4.38 9.69
CA THR A 215 7.22 4.28 8.71
C THR A 215 8.53 4.50 9.46
N ALA A 216 9.48 3.57 9.32
CA ALA A 216 10.69 3.57 10.12
C ALA A 216 11.95 3.32 9.31
N GLU A 217 13.09 3.63 9.94
CA GLU A 217 14.40 3.15 9.56
C GLU A 217 14.65 1.82 10.28
N LEU A 218 15.30 0.87 9.58
CA LEU A 218 15.66 -0.44 10.13
C LEU A 218 17.17 -0.61 10.03
N SER A 219 17.76 -1.24 11.05
CA SER A 219 19.19 -1.55 11.10
C SER A 219 19.41 -3.04 11.34
N TYR A 220 20.36 -3.59 10.62
CA TYR A 220 20.79 -4.97 10.69
C TYR A 220 22.30 -4.99 11.01
N ASN A 221 22.65 -5.51 12.17
CA ASN A 221 24.04 -5.62 12.63
C ASN A 221 24.33 -7.07 13.03
N ASP A 222 24.93 -7.82 12.12
CA ASP A 222 25.20 -9.25 12.23
C ASP A 222 23.97 -10.10 12.58
N VAL A 223 22.78 -9.72 12.05
CA VAL A 223 21.53 -10.43 12.28
C VAL A 223 21.59 -11.82 11.70
N LYS A 224 21.42 -12.84 12.55
CA LYS A 224 21.40 -14.24 12.13
C LYS A 224 20.01 -14.66 11.71
N VAL A 225 19.86 -15.00 10.44
CA VAL A 225 18.58 -15.45 9.86
C VAL A 225 18.72 -16.90 9.37
N PRO A 226 17.93 -17.85 9.89
CA PRO A 226 17.98 -19.25 9.46
C PRO A 226 17.85 -19.40 7.94
N VAL A 227 18.53 -20.38 7.34
CA VAL A 227 18.47 -20.62 5.89
C VAL A 227 17.06 -20.95 5.40
N GLU A 228 16.24 -21.58 6.23
CA GLU A 228 14.84 -21.87 5.94
C GLU A 228 13.95 -20.62 5.87
N ASN A 229 14.44 -19.44 6.25
CA ASN A 229 13.76 -18.16 6.08
C ASN A 229 14.11 -17.46 4.75
N LEU A 230 14.88 -18.10 3.86
CA LEU A 230 15.04 -17.65 2.49
C LEU A 230 13.70 -17.86 1.74
N LEU A 231 13.13 -16.79 1.22
CA LEU A 231 11.89 -16.85 0.45
C LEU A 231 12.19 -17.08 -1.03
N GLY A 232 11.69 -18.18 -1.56
CA GLY A 232 11.98 -18.60 -2.93
C GLY A 232 13.44 -19.01 -3.14
N GLU A 233 13.97 -18.73 -4.33
CA GLU A 233 15.32 -19.11 -4.71
C GLU A 233 16.33 -18.01 -4.39
N LYS A 234 17.56 -18.41 -4.06
CA LYS A 234 18.69 -17.50 -3.89
C LYS A 234 18.92 -16.72 -5.19
N ASP A 235 19.23 -15.42 -5.05
CA ASP A 235 19.54 -14.49 -6.13
C ASP A 235 18.39 -14.17 -7.11
N ALA A 236 17.13 -14.60 -6.78
CA ALA A 236 15.95 -14.43 -7.63
C ALA A 236 15.05 -13.23 -7.25
N ALA A 237 15.38 -12.48 -6.18
CA ALA A 237 14.50 -11.43 -5.67
C ALA A 237 14.10 -10.39 -6.73
N PHE A 238 15.01 -10.00 -7.63
CA PHE A 238 14.69 -8.98 -8.62
C PHE A 238 13.57 -9.41 -9.57
N SER A 239 13.50 -10.69 -9.93
CA SER A 239 12.41 -11.23 -10.76
C SER A 239 11.09 -11.23 -9.98
N TYR A 240 11.11 -11.61 -8.72
CA TYR A 240 9.92 -11.61 -7.84
C TYR A 240 9.36 -10.20 -7.64
N LEU A 241 10.23 -9.21 -7.38
CA LEU A 241 9.83 -7.81 -7.30
C LEU A 241 9.18 -7.34 -8.60
N THR A 242 9.78 -7.66 -9.76
CA THR A 242 9.25 -7.25 -11.07
C THR A 242 7.88 -7.88 -11.34
N HIS A 243 7.67 -9.13 -10.91
CA HIS A 243 6.41 -9.85 -11.10
C HIS A 243 5.28 -9.26 -10.23
N ASN A 244 5.53 -8.94 -8.96
CA ASN A 244 4.51 -8.46 -8.02
C ASN A 244 4.23 -6.94 -8.09
N LEU A 245 5.15 -6.14 -8.62
CA LEU A 245 4.97 -4.69 -8.76
C LEU A 245 3.70 -4.23 -9.51
N PRO A 246 3.17 -4.93 -10.53
CA PRO A 246 1.91 -4.56 -11.16
C PRO A 246 0.73 -4.50 -10.21
N GLN A 247 0.55 -5.48 -9.32
CA GLN A 247 -0.51 -5.48 -8.30
C GLN A 247 -0.32 -4.35 -7.29
N GLU A 248 0.92 -4.12 -6.81
CA GLU A 248 1.24 -2.99 -5.93
C GLU A 248 0.87 -1.65 -6.57
N ARG A 249 1.23 -1.43 -7.84
CA ARG A 249 0.90 -0.20 -8.57
C ARG A 249 -0.60 -0.01 -8.76
N LEU A 250 -1.32 -1.10 -9.02
CA LEU A 250 -2.77 -1.05 -9.14
C LEU A 250 -3.43 -0.71 -7.79
N SER A 251 -2.93 -1.24 -6.67
CA SER A 251 -3.44 -0.88 -5.33
C SER A 251 -3.31 0.62 -5.06
N ILE A 252 -2.18 1.21 -5.48
CA ILE A 252 -1.95 2.67 -5.38
C ILE A 252 -2.94 3.45 -6.25
N ALA A 253 -3.19 2.98 -7.47
CA ALA A 253 -4.16 3.61 -8.38
C ALA A 253 -5.59 3.54 -7.83
N LEU A 254 -6.02 2.39 -7.32
CA LEU A 254 -7.31 2.19 -6.67
C LEU A 254 -7.51 3.15 -5.50
N ASN A 255 -6.51 3.25 -4.62
CA ASN A 255 -6.56 4.15 -3.47
C ASN A 255 -6.61 5.63 -3.90
N ALA A 256 -5.83 6.03 -4.92
CA ALA A 256 -5.83 7.39 -5.44
C ALA A 256 -7.20 7.81 -6.02
N VAL A 257 -7.87 6.92 -6.74
CA VAL A 257 -9.23 7.17 -7.24
C VAL A 257 -10.23 7.25 -6.08
N ALA A 258 -10.17 6.33 -5.13
CA ALA A 258 -11.05 6.32 -3.95
C ALA A 258 -10.92 7.60 -3.11
N GLN A 259 -9.69 8.09 -2.90
CA GLN A 259 -9.42 9.36 -2.21
C GLN A 259 -9.96 10.56 -2.99
N SER A 260 -9.87 10.53 -4.33
CA SER A 260 -10.42 11.59 -5.19
C SER A 260 -11.94 11.64 -5.15
N GLU A 261 -12.62 10.49 -5.13
CA GLU A 261 -14.07 10.39 -4.93
C GLU A 261 -14.50 10.94 -3.56
N ALA A 262 -13.74 10.60 -2.51
CA ALA A 262 -13.98 11.13 -1.17
C ALA A 262 -13.81 12.66 -1.13
N ALA A 263 -12.76 13.19 -1.74
CA ALA A 263 -12.51 14.65 -1.83
C ALA A 263 -13.62 15.38 -2.59
N LEU A 264 -14.06 14.81 -3.73
CA LEU A 264 -15.13 15.38 -4.54
C LEU A 264 -16.46 15.43 -3.76
N ARG A 265 -16.79 14.36 -3.02
CA ARG A 265 -17.97 14.31 -2.15
C ARG A 265 -17.88 15.37 -1.06
N LEU A 266 -16.78 15.44 -0.32
CA LEU A 266 -16.56 16.42 0.74
C LEU A 266 -16.70 17.86 0.23
N ALA A 267 -16.10 18.17 -0.92
CA ALA A 267 -16.19 19.50 -1.52
C ALA A 267 -17.62 19.82 -2.02
N THR A 268 -18.32 18.82 -2.56
CA THR A 268 -19.71 18.98 -3.00
C THR A 268 -20.63 19.29 -1.81
N ASP A 269 -20.51 18.52 -0.73
CA ASP A 269 -21.32 18.70 0.47
C ASP A 269 -21.01 20.05 1.14
N TYR A 270 -19.72 20.34 1.36
CA TYR A 270 -19.29 21.62 1.94
C TYR A 270 -19.79 22.83 1.16
N THR A 271 -19.66 22.83 -0.17
CA THR A 271 -20.06 23.97 -1.00
C THR A 271 -21.58 24.18 -1.05
N ARG A 272 -22.39 23.14 -0.81
CA ARG A 272 -23.85 23.23 -0.67
C ARG A 272 -24.27 23.91 0.62
N GLU A 273 -23.54 23.66 1.70
CA GLU A 273 -23.85 24.15 3.05
C GLU A 273 -23.23 25.55 3.31
N ARG A 274 -22.02 25.78 2.82
CA ARG A 274 -21.28 27.02 3.08
C ARG A 274 -21.89 28.19 2.34
N VAL A 275 -22.35 29.20 3.09
CA VAL A 275 -22.91 30.45 2.54
C VAL A 275 -21.86 31.56 2.55
N VAL A 276 -21.68 32.24 1.41
CA VAL A 276 -20.85 33.43 1.23
C VAL A 276 -21.59 34.42 0.33
N PHE A 277 -21.48 35.71 0.59
CA PHE A 277 -22.24 36.75 -0.16
C PHE A 277 -23.75 36.43 -0.27
N GLY A 278 -24.35 35.89 0.80
CA GLY A 278 -25.79 35.62 0.91
C GLY A 278 -26.29 34.39 0.15
N LYS A 279 -25.41 33.52 -0.39
CA LYS A 279 -25.80 32.32 -1.12
C LYS A 279 -24.78 31.16 -0.96
N PRO A 280 -25.20 29.91 -1.15
CA PRO A 280 -24.29 28.78 -1.10
C PRO A 280 -23.12 28.91 -2.09
N VAL A 281 -21.91 28.45 -1.72
CA VAL A 281 -20.73 28.44 -2.59
C VAL A 281 -21.01 27.65 -3.88
N SER A 282 -21.78 26.57 -3.81
CA SER A 282 -22.20 25.79 -4.97
C SER A 282 -23.07 26.55 -5.99
N SER A 283 -23.62 27.71 -5.62
CA SER A 283 -24.41 28.53 -6.54
C SER A 283 -23.54 29.33 -7.56
N PHE A 284 -22.25 29.53 -7.24
CA PHE A 284 -21.35 30.26 -8.13
C PHE A 284 -20.93 29.41 -9.33
N GLN A 285 -20.88 30.02 -10.52
CA GLN A 285 -20.58 29.32 -11.76
C GLN A 285 -19.22 28.64 -11.74
N ASN A 286 -18.18 29.31 -11.24
CA ASN A 286 -16.84 28.74 -11.14
C ASN A 286 -16.81 27.46 -10.29
N THR A 287 -17.52 27.43 -9.14
CA THR A 287 -17.62 26.24 -8.29
C THR A 287 -18.24 25.07 -9.05
N LYS A 288 -19.32 25.33 -9.80
CA LYS A 288 -19.99 24.31 -10.62
C LYS A 288 -19.04 23.74 -11.69
N PHE A 289 -18.26 24.60 -12.35
CA PHE A 289 -17.31 24.15 -13.37
C PHE A 289 -16.18 23.33 -12.78
N VAL A 290 -15.59 23.78 -11.67
CA VAL A 290 -14.54 23.03 -10.97
C VAL A 290 -15.03 21.65 -10.55
N LEU A 291 -16.21 21.54 -9.92
CA LEU A 291 -16.76 20.25 -9.50
C LEU A 291 -17.10 19.35 -10.69
N ALA A 292 -17.64 19.90 -11.78
CA ALA A 292 -17.96 19.14 -12.98
C ALA A 292 -16.69 18.56 -13.66
N GLU A 293 -15.63 19.36 -13.77
CA GLU A 293 -14.35 18.91 -14.31
C GLU A 293 -13.72 17.84 -13.42
N CYS A 294 -13.70 18.03 -12.10
CA CYS A 294 -13.20 17.05 -11.14
C CYS A 294 -13.99 15.73 -11.24
N ALA A 295 -15.32 15.80 -11.31
CA ALA A 295 -16.16 14.61 -11.45
C ALA A 295 -15.84 13.84 -12.73
N THR A 296 -15.62 14.55 -13.84
CA THR A 296 -15.27 13.94 -15.13
C THR A 296 -13.91 13.25 -15.07
N GLU A 297 -12.87 13.92 -14.52
CA GLU A 297 -11.52 13.31 -14.37
C GLU A 297 -11.56 12.06 -13.50
N VAL A 298 -12.28 12.09 -12.39
CA VAL A 298 -12.40 10.97 -11.46
C VAL A 298 -13.13 9.80 -12.12
N GLU A 299 -14.24 10.05 -12.83
CA GLU A 299 -15.02 8.98 -13.49
C GLU A 299 -14.21 8.29 -14.60
N VAL A 300 -13.48 9.04 -15.41
CA VAL A 300 -12.59 8.49 -16.46
C VAL A 300 -11.48 7.61 -15.83
N ALA A 301 -10.84 8.10 -14.76
CA ALA A 301 -9.82 7.32 -14.06
C ALA A 301 -10.41 6.05 -13.43
N ARG A 302 -11.61 6.13 -12.85
CA ARG A 302 -12.32 4.99 -12.26
C ARG A 302 -12.56 3.89 -13.29
N VAL A 303 -13.07 4.21 -14.45
CA VAL A 303 -13.34 3.23 -15.50
C VAL A 303 -12.06 2.49 -15.93
N TYR A 304 -10.96 3.21 -16.09
CA TYR A 304 -9.69 2.59 -16.46
C TYR A 304 -9.12 1.71 -15.35
N VAL A 305 -9.19 2.15 -14.10
CA VAL A 305 -8.69 1.40 -12.93
C VAL A 305 -9.57 0.16 -12.67
N ASP A 306 -10.89 0.26 -12.83
CA ASP A 306 -11.81 -0.89 -12.75
C ASP A 306 -11.49 -1.94 -13.83
N HIS A 307 -11.20 -1.51 -15.06
CA HIS A 307 -10.74 -2.42 -16.12
C HIS A 307 -9.41 -3.11 -15.77
N CYS A 308 -8.45 -2.37 -15.22
CA CYS A 308 -7.18 -2.96 -14.75
C CYS A 308 -7.40 -3.95 -13.60
N LEU A 309 -8.36 -3.71 -12.71
CA LEU A 309 -8.73 -4.63 -11.65
C LEU A 309 -9.29 -5.95 -12.20
N GLU A 310 -10.14 -5.89 -13.22
CA GLU A 310 -10.63 -7.09 -13.92
C GLU A 310 -9.51 -7.83 -14.67
N LEU A 311 -8.55 -7.10 -15.26
CA LEU A 311 -7.36 -7.71 -15.87
C LEU A 311 -6.49 -8.42 -14.83
N LEU A 312 -6.32 -7.84 -13.63
CA LEU A 312 -5.59 -8.49 -12.54
C LEU A 312 -6.26 -9.80 -12.12
N ASP A 313 -7.57 -9.79 -11.90
CA ASP A 313 -8.34 -10.98 -11.50
C ASP A 313 -8.26 -12.12 -12.56
N ARG A 314 -8.04 -11.77 -13.84
CA ARG A 314 -7.83 -12.75 -14.92
C ARG A 314 -6.36 -13.14 -15.15
N GLY A 315 -5.41 -12.54 -14.42
CA GLY A 315 -3.98 -12.73 -14.64
C GLY A 315 -3.44 -12.10 -15.94
N GLU A 316 -4.15 -11.11 -16.49
CA GLU A 316 -3.84 -10.44 -17.76
C GLU A 316 -3.26 -9.03 -17.59
N LEU A 317 -3.15 -8.51 -16.37
CA LEU A 317 -2.64 -7.17 -16.10
C LEU A 317 -1.17 -7.05 -16.48
N THR A 318 -0.87 -6.23 -17.49
CA THR A 318 0.53 -6.02 -17.90
C THR A 318 1.24 -5.00 -17.00
N VAL A 319 2.57 -5.08 -16.97
CA VAL A 319 3.43 -4.08 -16.27
C VAL A 319 3.15 -2.66 -16.79
N ALA A 320 2.91 -2.51 -18.09
CA ALA A 320 2.62 -1.22 -18.72
C ALA A 320 1.24 -0.68 -18.33
N ASP A 321 0.22 -1.52 -18.26
CA ASP A 321 -1.14 -1.09 -17.89
C ASP A 321 -1.19 -0.68 -16.41
N ALA A 322 -0.56 -1.43 -15.52
CA ALA A 322 -0.40 -1.05 -14.12
C ALA A 322 0.36 0.28 -13.95
N ALA A 323 1.41 0.50 -14.76
CA ALA A 323 2.15 1.77 -14.73
C ALA A 323 1.31 2.95 -15.24
N LYS A 324 0.51 2.76 -16.30
CA LYS A 324 -0.44 3.78 -16.80
C LYS A 324 -1.52 4.08 -15.77
N ALA A 325 -2.10 3.05 -15.14
CA ALA A 325 -3.12 3.20 -14.10
C ALA A 325 -2.58 4.02 -12.93
N LYS A 326 -1.40 3.64 -12.40
CA LYS A 326 -0.76 4.36 -11.31
C LYS A 326 -0.44 5.81 -11.69
N LEU A 327 0.24 6.02 -12.81
CA LEU A 327 0.62 7.38 -13.27
C LEU A 327 -0.61 8.28 -13.39
N HIS A 328 -1.63 7.82 -14.15
CA HIS A 328 -2.82 8.62 -14.40
C HIS A 328 -3.59 8.91 -13.12
N ALA A 329 -3.89 7.88 -12.32
CA ALA A 329 -4.70 8.03 -11.11
C ALA A 329 -4.04 8.92 -10.06
N THR A 330 -2.72 8.78 -9.82
CA THR A 330 -2.03 9.59 -8.80
C THR A 330 -1.83 11.04 -9.22
N GLU A 331 -1.57 11.32 -10.51
CA GLU A 331 -1.50 12.69 -11.02
C GLU A 331 -2.88 13.34 -11.05
N MET A 332 -3.93 12.61 -11.41
CA MET A 332 -5.32 13.09 -11.34
C MET A 332 -5.71 13.40 -9.90
N ALA A 333 -5.43 12.50 -8.94
CA ALA A 333 -5.75 12.69 -7.54
C ALA A 333 -5.09 13.96 -6.97
N ALA A 334 -3.83 14.22 -7.30
CA ALA A 334 -3.15 15.44 -6.88
C ALA A 334 -3.87 16.71 -7.35
N ARG A 335 -4.34 16.75 -8.61
CA ARG A 335 -5.08 17.90 -9.16
C ARG A 335 -6.49 18.04 -8.57
N VAL A 336 -7.22 16.93 -8.49
CA VAL A 336 -8.61 16.93 -8.02
C VAL A 336 -8.69 17.29 -6.54
N ILE A 337 -7.85 16.70 -5.70
CA ILE A 337 -7.86 16.95 -4.25
C ILE A 337 -7.44 18.39 -3.95
N ASP A 338 -6.45 18.94 -4.66
CA ASP A 338 -6.04 20.33 -4.54
C ASP A 338 -7.19 21.29 -4.87
N ARG A 339 -7.89 21.06 -5.98
CA ARG A 339 -9.04 21.87 -6.40
C ARG A 339 -10.22 21.75 -5.42
N CYS A 340 -10.47 20.55 -4.89
CA CYS A 340 -11.49 20.32 -3.86
C CYS A 340 -11.14 21.03 -2.55
N LEU A 341 -9.88 20.98 -2.13
CA LEU A 341 -9.40 21.70 -0.95
C LEU A 341 -9.57 23.21 -1.12
N GLN A 342 -9.23 23.76 -2.29
CA GLN A 342 -9.38 25.18 -2.56
C GLN A 342 -10.83 25.67 -2.37
N LEU A 343 -11.83 24.85 -2.69
CA LEU A 343 -13.24 25.18 -2.48
C LEU A 343 -13.65 25.29 -1.00
N HIS A 344 -12.87 24.75 -0.07
CA HIS A 344 -13.10 24.87 1.37
C HIS A 344 -12.56 26.20 1.94
N GLY A 345 -11.75 26.96 1.17
CA GLY A 345 -11.11 28.19 1.66
C GLY A 345 -10.24 27.92 2.89
N GLY A 346 -10.31 28.77 3.91
CA GLY A 346 -9.51 28.61 5.14
C GLY A 346 -9.72 27.27 5.87
N TYR A 347 -10.92 26.71 5.80
CA TYR A 347 -11.21 25.39 6.38
C TYR A 347 -10.50 24.23 5.66
N GLY A 348 -10.08 24.39 4.42
CA GLY A 348 -9.23 23.44 3.72
C GLY A 348 -7.79 23.38 4.24
N TYR A 349 -7.37 24.34 5.07
CA TYR A 349 -5.99 24.43 5.58
C TYR A 349 -5.82 23.91 7.01
N ILE A 350 -6.90 23.52 7.68
CA ILE A 350 -6.87 23.01 9.05
C ILE A 350 -7.15 21.50 9.07
N THR A 351 -6.42 20.76 9.89
CA THR A 351 -6.43 19.29 9.90
C THR A 351 -7.69 18.65 10.48
N GLU A 352 -8.52 19.42 11.15
CA GLU A 352 -9.86 19.01 11.61
C GLU A 352 -10.78 18.68 10.43
N TYR A 353 -10.56 19.33 9.28
CA TYR A 353 -11.31 19.04 8.06
C TYR A 353 -10.68 17.87 7.29
N PRO A 354 -11.47 16.83 6.94
CA PRO A 354 -10.95 15.64 6.23
C PRO A 354 -10.22 15.94 4.93
N ILE A 355 -10.60 17.00 4.23
CA ILE A 355 -10.00 17.39 2.94
C ILE A 355 -8.52 17.77 3.11
N ALA A 356 -8.13 18.42 4.20
CA ALA A 356 -6.74 18.78 4.49
C ALA A 356 -5.88 17.53 4.68
N ARG A 357 -6.41 16.50 5.34
CA ARG A 357 -5.72 15.22 5.51
C ARG A 357 -5.58 14.48 4.18
N LEU A 358 -6.64 14.38 3.38
CA LEU A 358 -6.57 13.78 2.05
C LEU A 358 -5.49 14.43 1.17
N TYR A 359 -5.35 15.74 1.25
CA TYR A 359 -4.33 16.49 0.50
C TYR A 359 -2.91 16.06 0.89
N THR A 360 -2.62 15.94 2.18
CA THR A 360 -1.29 15.53 2.66
C THR A 360 -1.05 14.04 2.44
N ASP A 361 -2.05 13.19 2.65
CA ASP A 361 -1.95 11.74 2.54
C ASP A 361 -1.72 11.29 1.10
N THR A 362 -2.40 11.93 0.14
CA THR A 362 -2.29 11.57 -1.28
C THR A 362 -0.92 11.91 -1.87
N ARG A 363 -0.18 12.88 -1.30
CA ARG A 363 1.07 13.39 -1.89
C ARG A 363 2.11 12.29 -2.15
N VAL A 364 2.22 11.30 -1.28
CA VAL A 364 3.21 10.23 -1.39
C VAL A 364 2.91 9.25 -2.54
N SER A 365 1.66 9.15 -3.00
CA SER A 365 1.25 8.21 -4.05
C SER A 365 2.01 8.36 -5.38
N ARG A 366 2.53 9.56 -5.65
CA ARG A 366 3.39 9.89 -6.82
C ARG A 366 4.85 9.48 -6.61
N ILE A 367 5.23 8.99 -5.43
CA ILE A 367 6.61 8.67 -5.03
C ILE A 367 6.80 7.17 -4.83
N TYR A 368 6.04 6.54 -3.93
CA TYR A 368 6.19 5.12 -3.60
C TYR A 368 5.64 4.19 -4.71
N GLY A 369 6.03 2.90 -4.69
CA GLY A 369 5.70 1.95 -5.77
C GLY A 369 6.32 2.31 -7.12
N GLY A 370 7.35 3.18 -7.12
CA GLY A 370 8.00 3.81 -8.27
C GLY A 370 7.45 5.19 -8.58
N THR A 371 8.33 6.19 -8.73
CA THR A 371 7.91 7.58 -8.98
C THR A 371 7.16 7.74 -10.31
N SER A 372 6.50 8.89 -10.50
CA SER A 372 5.86 9.23 -11.79
C SER A 372 6.83 9.12 -12.96
N GLU A 373 8.11 9.46 -12.75
CA GLU A 373 9.18 9.35 -13.77
C GLU A 373 9.49 7.89 -14.09
N VAL A 374 9.56 7.02 -13.07
CA VAL A 374 9.73 5.57 -13.25
C VAL A 374 8.55 4.99 -14.04
N MET A 375 7.32 5.40 -13.74
CA MET A 375 6.14 4.97 -14.52
C MET A 375 6.25 5.38 -15.98
N LYS A 376 6.65 6.63 -16.27
CA LYS A 376 6.87 7.12 -17.65
C LYS A 376 7.95 6.31 -18.37
N THR A 377 9.04 5.95 -17.70
CA THR A 377 10.09 5.08 -18.27
C THR A 377 9.56 3.70 -18.66
N ILE A 378 8.73 3.08 -17.80
CA ILE A 378 8.12 1.78 -18.08
C ILE A 378 7.18 1.86 -19.29
N ILE A 379 6.35 2.91 -19.33
CA ILE A 379 5.41 3.12 -20.42
C ILE A 379 6.16 3.39 -21.73
N ALA A 380 7.18 4.25 -21.74
CA ALA A 380 8.00 4.54 -22.92
C ALA A 380 8.64 3.25 -23.48
N LYS A 381 9.22 2.41 -22.59
CA LYS A 381 9.75 1.11 -23.00
C LYS A 381 8.70 0.20 -23.64
N SER A 382 7.45 0.24 -23.19
CA SER A 382 6.36 -0.54 -23.80
C SER A 382 5.96 -0.05 -25.20
N LEU A 383 6.34 1.19 -25.53
CA LEU A 383 6.15 1.80 -26.85
C LEU A 383 7.37 1.60 -27.79
N GLY A 384 8.42 0.90 -27.32
CA GLY A 384 9.64 0.69 -28.09
C GLY A 384 10.64 1.87 -28.04
N LEU A 385 10.48 2.79 -27.08
CA LEU A 385 11.31 3.98 -26.88
C LEU A 385 12.40 3.74 -25.81
#